data_e97edd9491f82df87233196526a798f1
#
_entry.id   e97edd9491f82df87233196526a798f1
#
_cell.length_a   1.000
_cell.length_b   1.000
_cell.length_c   1.000
_cell.angle_alpha   90.00
_cell.angle_beta   90.00
_cell.angle_gamma   90.00
#
_symmetry.space_group_name_H-M   'P 1'
#
loop_
_entity.id
_entity.type
_entity.pdbx_description
1 polymer ?
#
loop_
_entity_poly.entity_id
_entity_poly.type
_entity_poly.pdbx_seq_one_letter_code
_entity_poly.pdbx_strand_id
1 'polypeptide(L)'
;HFIADAATNFVIGFLLKKFGAKIVLTAGFLLAFVSLFLVIWFPASPFVIIFSSIMLGIAVSPIWVIMLSSVEENNRGKQMGYVYFSWLLGLLVGMVVMNLLIKVHPTHFAFMMSLVVLIAWVLYYFVNIQLTNYNTKPVSEQLKQIVDVTKRHLVLFPGILLQGAAISALVPILPKYATKVIKVSTVEYTIAIIIGGIGCAFSMLFLSKIIDNNSRGFMYTIIFGGFILYTLLIFALSLLTNIYLVWVIGLFIGLMYGILLPAWNTFMAGHINPEEQEETWGVFNSVQGFGSMIGPLVGGLITQFTNNLNNTFYFSAMIFLSLAVFYGYYFISSRQKRK
;
A
#
# COMPACT_ATOMS: atom_id res chain seq x y z
N HIS A 1 10.07 -3.55 -9.59
CA HIS A 1 8.63 -3.64 -9.36
C HIS A 1 8.06 -2.30 -8.89
N PHE A 2 8.36 -1.81 -7.69
CA PHE A 2 7.79 -0.55 -7.13
C PHE A 2 7.98 0.68 -8.01
N ILE A 3 9.14 0.84 -8.66
CA ILE A 3 9.38 1.97 -9.58
C ILE A 3 8.45 1.88 -10.80
N ALA A 4 8.31 0.69 -11.37
CA ALA A 4 7.45 0.47 -12.53
C ALA A 4 5.97 0.70 -12.17
N ASP A 5 5.51 0.19 -11.02
CA ASP A 5 4.18 0.42 -10.49
C ASP A 5 3.92 1.93 -10.28
N ALA A 6 4.79 2.62 -9.54
CA ALA A 6 4.67 4.04 -9.29
C ALA A 6 4.65 4.88 -10.57
N ALA A 7 5.52 4.58 -11.54
CA ALA A 7 5.55 5.29 -12.82
C ALA A 7 4.28 5.02 -13.65
N THR A 8 3.78 3.78 -13.65
CA THR A 8 2.57 3.41 -14.40
C THR A 8 1.33 4.06 -13.79
N ASN A 9 1.27 4.17 -12.46
CA ASN A 9 0.14 4.80 -11.77
C ASN A 9 -0.14 6.23 -12.25
N PHE A 10 0.85 6.99 -12.69
CA PHE A 10 0.63 8.34 -13.25
C PHE A 10 -0.26 8.35 -14.49
N VAL A 11 -0.18 7.30 -15.30
CA VAL A 11 -0.90 7.25 -16.60
C VAL A 11 -2.06 6.26 -16.58
N ILE A 12 -2.17 5.42 -15.53
CA ILE A 12 -3.14 4.33 -15.53
C ILE A 12 -4.59 4.83 -15.51
N GLY A 13 -4.89 5.90 -14.76
CA GLY A 13 -6.23 6.51 -14.75
C GLY A 13 -6.66 6.96 -16.14
N PHE A 14 -5.75 7.54 -16.91
CA PHE A 14 -5.95 7.88 -18.30
C PHE A 14 -6.23 6.64 -19.17
N LEU A 15 -5.44 5.59 -19.03
CA LEU A 15 -5.60 4.35 -19.80
C LEU A 15 -6.95 3.69 -19.50
N LEU A 16 -7.37 3.68 -18.24
CA LEU A 16 -8.65 3.16 -17.79
C LEU A 16 -9.83 3.91 -18.43
N LYS A 17 -9.79 5.23 -18.48
CA LYS A 17 -10.84 6.05 -19.11
C LYS A 17 -10.85 5.95 -20.62
N LYS A 18 -9.70 5.76 -21.24
CA LYS A 18 -9.57 5.68 -22.71
C LYS A 18 -9.98 4.31 -23.25
N PHE A 19 -9.51 3.22 -22.64
CA PHE A 19 -9.66 1.86 -23.12
C PHE A 19 -10.68 1.05 -22.33
N GLY A 20 -11.08 1.52 -21.16
CA GLY A 20 -11.97 0.82 -20.23
C GLY A 20 -11.24 -0.20 -19.36
N ALA A 21 -11.84 -0.49 -18.20
CA ALA A 21 -11.27 -1.39 -17.20
C ALA A 21 -10.98 -2.79 -17.74
N LYS A 22 -11.88 -3.34 -18.57
CA LYS A 22 -11.74 -4.70 -19.11
C LYS A 22 -10.49 -4.87 -19.95
N ILE A 23 -10.22 -3.93 -20.86
CA ILE A 23 -9.04 -4.01 -21.74
C ILE A 23 -7.76 -3.81 -20.93
N VAL A 24 -7.73 -2.80 -20.05
CA VAL A 24 -6.53 -2.48 -19.27
C VAL A 24 -6.18 -3.59 -18.28
N LEU A 25 -7.16 -4.16 -17.58
CA LEU A 25 -6.94 -5.30 -16.69
C LEU A 25 -6.55 -6.56 -17.45
N THR A 26 -7.18 -6.84 -18.60
CA THR A 26 -6.79 -7.97 -19.47
C THR A 26 -5.34 -7.84 -19.89
N ALA A 27 -4.90 -6.65 -20.31
CA ALA A 27 -3.51 -6.38 -20.63
C ALA A 27 -2.58 -6.59 -19.40
N GLY A 28 -3.01 -6.15 -18.21
CA GLY A 28 -2.30 -6.39 -16.96
C GLY A 28 -2.15 -7.88 -16.64
N PHE A 29 -3.22 -8.67 -16.71
CA PHE A 29 -3.15 -10.13 -16.51
C PHE A 29 -2.24 -10.81 -17.54
N LEU A 30 -2.32 -10.41 -18.82
CA LEU A 30 -1.44 -10.93 -19.86
C LEU A 30 0.03 -10.61 -19.57
N LEU A 31 0.34 -9.36 -19.18
CA LEU A 31 1.70 -8.97 -18.78
C LEU A 31 2.20 -9.78 -17.59
N ALA A 32 1.36 -9.97 -16.55
CA ALA A 32 1.72 -10.77 -15.39
C ALA A 32 1.99 -12.23 -15.79
N PHE A 33 1.15 -12.81 -16.62
CA PHE A 33 1.31 -14.18 -17.11
C PHE A 33 2.59 -14.34 -17.93
N VAL A 34 2.85 -13.46 -18.89
CA VAL A 34 4.07 -13.45 -19.71
C VAL A 34 5.32 -13.31 -18.85
N SER A 35 5.28 -12.42 -17.84
CA SER A 35 6.42 -12.20 -16.95
C SER A 35 6.79 -13.46 -16.16
N LEU A 36 5.80 -14.16 -15.61
CA LEU A 36 6.01 -15.41 -14.88
C LEU A 36 6.47 -16.53 -15.81
N PHE A 37 5.93 -16.60 -17.03
CA PHE A 37 6.33 -17.55 -18.05
C PHE A 37 7.81 -17.40 -18.45
N LEU A 38 8.29 -16.16 -18.60
CA LEU A 38 9.70 -15.88 -18.85
C LEU A 38 10.60 -16.39 -17.72
N VAL A 39 10.19 -16.26 -16.45
CA VAL A 39 10.94 -16.79 -15.30
C VAL A 39 10.96 -18.33 -15.31
N ILE A 40 9.89 -18.99 -15.77
CA ILE A 40 9.88 -20.45 -15.92
C ILE A 40 10.95 -20.92 -16.88
N TRP A 41 11.09 -20.24 -18.03
CA TRP A 41 12.05 -20.63 -19.09
C TRP A 41 13.49 -20.21 -18.81
N PHE A 42 13.67 -19.08 -18.12
CA PHE A 42 15.00 -18.49 -17.87
C PHE A 42 15.21 -18.11 -16.38
N PRO A 43 15.07 -19.08 -15.45
CA PRO A 43 15.05 -18.78 -14.00
C PRO A 43 16.39 -18.24 -13.46
N ALA A 44 17.50 -18.54 -14.14
CA ALA A 44 18.85 -18.12 -13.74
C ALA A 44 19.30 -16.80 -14.36
N SER A 45 18.50 -16.18 -15.24
CA SER A 45 18.87 -14.94 -15.92
C SER A 45 18.50 -13.71 -15.09
N PRO A 46 19.47 -12.93 -14.55
CA PRO A 46 19.17 -11.71 -13.81
C PRO A 46 18.39 -10.69 -14.63
N PHE A 47 18.66 -10.62 -15.93
CA PHE A 47 17.95 -9.74 -16.86
C PHE A 47 16.46 -10.10 -16.91
N VAL A 48 16.13 -11.39 -17.05
CA VAL A 48 14.73 -11.85 -17.08
C VAL A 48 14.04 -11.57 -15.75
N ILE A 49 14.70 -11.78 -14.61
CA ILE A 49 14.14 -11.48 -13.29
C ILE A 49 13.82 -9.99 -13.15
N ILE A 50 14.74 -9.11 -13.56
CA ILE A 50 14.52 -7.65 -13.51
C ILE A 50 13.37 -7.25 -14.45
N PHE A 51 13.39 -7.73 -15.70
CA PHE A 51 12.37 -7.42 -16.69
C PHE A 51 10.98 -7.91 -16.26
N SER A 52 10.90 -9.15 -15.76
CA SER A 52 9.65 -9.70 -15.21
C SER A 52 9.15 -8.90 -14.01
N SER A 53 10.04 -8.43 -13.13
CA SER A 53 9.67 -7.57 -12.00
C SER A 53 9.11 -6.22 -12.47
N ILE A 54 9.62 -5.67 -13.56
CA ILE A 54 9.06 -4.45 -14.17
C ILE A 54 7.67 -4.72 -14.73
N MET A 55 7.50 -5.81 -15.51
CA MET A 55 6.20 -6.19 -16.08
C MET A 55 5.14 -6.43 -15.01
N LEU A 56 5.50 -7.11 -13.90
CA LEU A 56 4.60 -7.32 -12.77
C LEU A 56 4.23 -6.00 -12.08
N GLY A 57 5.15 -5.04 -11.99
CA GLY A 57 4.86 -3.71 -11.47
C GLY A 57 3.83 -2.97 -12.32
N ILE A 58 3.97 -3.03 -13.64
CA ILE A 58 3.01 -2.44 -14.59
C ILE A 58 1.63 -3.14 -14.46
N ALA A 59 1.64 -4.46 -14.35
CA ALA A 59 0.43 -5.28 -14.32
C ALA A 59 -0.47 -5.02 -13.11
N VAL A 60 0.11 -4.68 -11.95
CA VAL A 60 -0.65 -4.49 -10.70
C VAL A 60 -1.29 -3.10 -10.57
N SER A 61 -0.71 -2.09 -11.22
CA SER A 61 -1.17 -0.70 -11.14
C SER A 61 -2.67 -0.49 -11.35
N PRO A 62 -3.32 -1.05 -12.40
CA PRO A 62 -4.74 -0.81 -12.65
C PRO A 62 -5.64 -1.36 -11.55
N ILE A 63 -5.23 -2.42 -10.86
CA ILE A 63 -6.03 -3.06 -9.82
C ILE A 63 -6.29 -2.08 -8.67
N TRP A 64 -5.26 -1.41 -8.18
CA TRP A 64 -5.38 -0.44 -7.08
C TRP A 64 -6.25 0.74 -7.45
N VAL A 65 -6.02 1.34 -8.61
CA VAL A 65 -6.78 2.50 -9.04
C VAL A 65 -8.26 2.15 -9.19
N ILE A 66 -8.58 1.01 -9.81
CA ILE A 66 -9.96 0.55 -9.94
C ILE A 66 -10.61 0.28 -8.59
N MET A 67 -9.93 -0.42 -7.70
CA MET A 67 -10.45 -0.74 -6.37
C MET A 67 -10.77 0.52 -5.56
N LEU A 68 -9.86 1.51 -5.57
CA LEU A 68 -10.03 2.75 -4.81
C LEU A 68 -11.06 3.70 -5.44
N SER A 69 -11.13 3.76 -6.78
CA SER A 69 -12.12 4.58 -7.48
C SER A 69 -13.53 3.99 -7.45
N SER A 70 -13.67 2.69 -7.20
CA SER A 70 -14.98 2.03 -7.07
C SER A 70 -15.63 2.21 -5.70
N VAL A 71 -14.96 2.85 -4.74
CA VAL A 71 -15.49 3.07 -3.39
C VAL A 71 -16.56 4.16 -3.40
N GLU A 72 -17.77 3.81 -2.97
CA GLU A 72 -18.91 4.72 -2.89
C GLU A 72 -18.76 5.79 -1.82
N GLU A 73 -19.34 6.95 -2.04
CA GLU A 73 -19.30 8.07 -1.11
C GLU A 73 -19.96 7.75 0.23
N ASN A 74 -21.10 7.07 0.17
CA ASN A 74 -21.80 6.55 1.34
C ASN A 74 -21.12 5.27 1.82
N ASN A 75 -20.55 5.22 3.00
CA ASN A 75 -19.79 4.09 3.58
C ASN A 75 -18.33 3.95 3.10
N ARG A 76 -17.67 5.06 2.78
CA ARG A 76 -16.26 5.05 2.33
C ARG A 76 -15.32 4.33 3.29
N GLY A 77 -15.43 4.60 4.60
CA GLY A 77 -14.57 3.98 5.60
C GLY A 77 -14.72 2.47 5.63
N LYS A 78 -15.93 1.97 5.61
CA LYS A 78 -16.23 0.53 5.57
C LYS A 78 -15.72 -0.12 4.29
N GLN A 79 -15.98 0.49 3.14
CA GLN A 79 -15.53 -0.06 1.85
C GLN A 79 -14.01 -0.01 1.69
N MET A 80 -13.35 1.08 2.11
CA MET A 80 -11.89 1.14 2.20
C MET A 80 -11.33 0.04 3.12
N GLY A 81 -11.99 -0.23 4.26
CA GLY A 81 -11.65 -1.34 5.14
C GLY A 81 -11.67 -2.68 4.41
N TYR A 82 -12.69 -2.96 3.59
CA TYR A 82 -12.77 -4.20 2.80
C TYR A 82 -11.71 -4.30 1.71
N VAL A 83 -11.42 -3.19 1.00
CA VAL A 83 -10.35 -3.14 0.00
C VAL A 83 -9.02 -3.50 0.63
N TYR A 84 -8.67 -2.85 1.73
CA TYR A 84 -7.40 -3.09 2.41
C TYR A 84 -7.34 -4.44 3.13
N PHE A 85 -8.47 -4.94 3.64
CA PHE A 85 -8.56 -6.30 4.17
C PHE A 85 -8.27 -7.35 3.09
N SER A 86 -8.85 -7.20 1.89
CA SER A 86 -8.59 -8.12 0.77
C SER A 86 -7.12 -8.14 0.38
N TRP A 87 -6.47 -6.96 0.36
CA TRP A 87 -5.03 -6.84 0.14
C TRP A 87 -4.22 -7.53 1.25
N LEU A 88 -4.56 -7.26 2.53
CA LEU A 88 -3.91 -7.88 3.68
C LEU A 88 -4.03 -9.40 3.66
N LEU A 89 -5.20 -9.91 3.31
CA LEU A 89 -5.44 -11.35 3.19
C LEU A 89 -4.55 -11.96 2.10
N GLY A 90 -4.49 -11.33 0.93
CA GLY A 90 -3.60 -11.76 -0.16
C GLY A 90 -2.12 -11.74 0.25
N LEU A 91 -1.69 -10.71 0.98
CA LEU A 91 -0.32 -10.60 1.51
C LEU A 91 -0.01 -11.70 2.53
N LEU A 92 -0.90 -11.95 3.49
CA LEU A 92 -0.72 -13.00 4.51
C LEU A 92 -0.69 -14.40 3.88
N VAL A 93 -1.64 -14.70 2.99
CA VAL A 93 -1.66 -15.97 2.26
C VAL A 93 -0.40 -16.11 1.42
N GLY A 94 0.01 -15.07 0.71
CA GLY A 94 1.25 -15.06 -0.07
C GLY A 94 2.48 -15.33 0.78
N MET A 95 2.62 -14.70 1.96
CA MET A 95 3.73 -14.94 2.87
C MET A 95 3.75 -16.38 3.39
N VAL A 96 2.60 -16.95 3.77
CA VAL A 96 2.50 -18.35 4.23
C VAL A 96 2.90 -19.31 3.10
N VAL A 97 2.35 -19.12 1.91
CA VAL A 97 2.66 -19.93 0.74
C VAL A 97 4.15 -19.83 0.39
N MET A 98 4.73 -18.63 0.39
CA MET A 98 6.18 -18.43 0.16
C MET A 98 7.03 -19.18 1.17
N ASN A 99 6.69 -19.11 2.46
CA ASN A 99 7.44 -19.81 3.50
C ASN A 99 7.37 -21.34 3.35
N LEU A 100 6.22 -21.87 2.96
CA LEU A 100 6.06 -23.30 2.70
C LEU A 100 6.82 -23.76 1.45
N LEU A 101 6.89 -22.91 0.45
CA LEU A 101 7.51 -23.19 -0.85
C LEU A 101 8.97 -22.72 -0.97
N ILE A 102 9.58 -22.21 0.08
CA ILE A 102 10.94 -21.61 0.03
C ILE A 102 12.02 -22.59 -0.47
N LYS A 103 11.77 -23.90 -0.31
CA LYS A 103 12.66 -24.96 -0.81
C LYS A 103 12.33 -25.42 -2.23
N VAL A 104 11.27 -24.90 -2.82
CA VAL A 104 10.82 -25.27 -4.17
C VAL A 104 11.63 -24.49 -5.20
N HIS A 105 11.99 -25.17 -6.27
CA HIS A 105 12.74 -24.54 -7.35
C HIS A 105 11.99 -23.34 -7.94
N PRO A 106 12.68 -22.22 -8.29
CA PRO A 106 12.02 -21.00 -8.79
C PRO A 106 11.05 -21.21 -9.95
N THR A 107 11.33 -22.14 -10.85
CA THR A 107 10.43 -22.50 -11.96
C THR A 107 9.09 -23.05 -11.50
N HIS A 108 9.08 -23.95 -10.53
CA HIS A 108 7.83 -24.52 -9.98
C HIS A 108 7.03 -23.43 -9.28
N PHE A 109 7.71 -22.54 -8.53
CA PHE A 109 7.06 -21.39 -7.91
C PHE A 109 6.43 -20.45 -8.93
N ALA A 110 7.17 -20.07 -9.98
CA ALA A 110 6.64 -19.23 -11.06
C ALA A 110 5.47 -19.89 -11.80
N PHE A 111 5.51 -21.22 -12.00
CA PHE A 111 4.39 -21.98 -12.56
C PHE A 111 3.15 -21.91 -11.67
N MET A 112 3.28 -22.15 -10.37
CA MET A 112 2.16 -22.03 -9.42
C MET A 112 1.58 -20.62 -9.39
N MET A 113 2.40 -19.59 -9.40
CA MET A 113 1.95 -18.19 -9.48
C MET A 113 1.24 -17.89 -10.79
N SER A 114 1.70 -18.45 -11.92
CA SER A 114 1.01 -18.28 -13.21
C SER A 114 -0.39 -18.90 -13.21
N LEU A 115 -0.59 -20.03 -12.52
CA LEU A 115 -1.91 -20.62 -12.32
C LEU A 115 -2.82 -19.73 -11.47
N VAL A 116 -2.29 -19.12 -10.41
CA VAL A 116 -3.05 -18.16 -9.57
C VAL A 116 -3.47 -16.94 -10.41
N VAL A 117 -2.57 -16.40 -11.22
CA VAL A 117 -2.87 -15.28 -12.14
C VAL A 117 -3.94 -15.68 -13.14
N LEU A 118 -3.86 -16.89 -13.71
CA LEU A 118 -4.86 -17.41 -14.65
C LEU A 118 -6.24 -17.55 -13.98
N ILE A 119 -6.28 -18.11 -12.78
CA ILE A 119 -7.53 -18.25 -12.02
C ILE A 119 -8.11 -16.87 -11.72
N ALA A 120 -7.30 -15.92 -11.26
CA ALA A 120 -7.72 -14.55 -11.01
C ALA A 120 -8.27 -13.88 -12.29
N TRP A 121 -7.63 -14.10 -13.42
CA TRP A 121 -8.08 -13.58 -14.73
C TRP A 121 -9.43 -14.18 -15.14
N VAL A 122 -9.60 -15.49 -14.99
CA VAL A 122 -10.89 -16.16 -15.26
C VAL A 122 -11.99 -15.63 -14.34
N LEU A 123 -11.72 -15.53 -13.02
CA LEU A 123 -12.69 -14.99 -12.06
C LEU A 123 -13.06 -13.53 -12.36
N TYR A 124 -12.09 -12.72 -12.78
CA TYR A 124 -12.33 -11.34 -13.19
C TYR A 124 -13.36 -11.22 -14.32
N TYR A 125 -13.42 -12.18 -15.24
CA TYR A 125 -14.37 -12.17 -16.35
C TYR A 125 -15.84 -12.18 -15.89
N PHE A 126 -16.11 -12.71 -14.70
CA PHE A 126 -17.44 -12.74 -14.08
C PHE A 126 -17.75 -11.47 -13.27
N VAL A 127 -16.79 -10.58 -13.07
CA VAL A 127 -17.00 -9.33 -12.35
C VAL A 127 -17.40 -8.22 -13.31
N ASN A 128 -18.53 -7.57 -13.04
CA ASN A 128 -18.98 -6.43 -13.83
C ASN A 128 -18.41 -5.14 -13.19
N ILE A 129 -17.31 -4.62 -13.74
CA ILE A 129 -16.71 -3.36 -13.29
C ILE A 129 -17.25 -2.25 -14.19
N GLN A 130 -18.02 -1.35 -13.59
CA GLN A 130 -18.45 -0.11 -14.24
C GLN A 130 -17.53 1.03 -13.79
N LEU A 131 -16.77 1.57 -14.73
CA LEU A 131 -16.04 2.84 -14.52
C LEU A 131 -16.95 4.00 -14.89
N THR A 132 -16.79 5.09 -14.16
CA THR A 132 -17.75 6.20 -14.10
C THR A 132 -17.94 6.94 -15.41
N ASN A 133 -17.04 6.95 -16.37
CA ASN A 133 -17.26 7.51 -17.72
C ASN A 133 -16.08 7.28 -18.67
N TYR A 134 -16.35 6.84 -19.89
CA TYR A 134 -15.36 6.87 -20.96
C TYR A 134 -15.02 8.29 -21.34
N ASN A 135 -13.75 8.65 -21.31
CA ASN A 135 -13.30 9.97 -21.71
C ASN A 135 -12.96 9.97 -23.21
N THR A 136 -13.74 10.71 -23.99
CA THR A 136 -13.55 10.89 -25.44
C THR A 136 -12.57 12.02 -25.80
N LYS A 137 -12.02 12.71 -24.80
CA LYS A 137 -11.11 13.83 -25.03
C LYS A 137 -9.81 13.39 -25.72
N PRO A 138 -9.18 14.31 -26.52
CA PRO A 138 -7.88 14.06 -27.13
C PRO A 138 -6.79 13.77 -26.08
N VAL A 139 -5.77 12.99 -26.44
CA VAL A 139 -4.67 12.60 -25.54
C VAL A 139 -3.98 13.82 -24.91
N SER A 140 -3.80 14.89 -25.67
CA SER A 140 -3.19 16.15 -25.20
C SER A 140 -3.98 16.81 -24.06
N GLU A 141 -5.30 16.81 -24.12
CA GLU A 141 -6.16 17.35 -23.07
C GLU A 141 -6.15 16.47 -21.82
N GLN A 142 -6.10 15.15 -22.00
CA GLN A 142 -6.02 14.22 -20.88
C GLN A 142 -4.68 14.31 -20.15
N LEU A 143 -3.56 14.46 -20.86
CA LEU A 143 -2.26 14.73 -20.25
C LEU A 143 -2.26 16.07 -19.49
N LYS A 144 -2.90 17.10 -20.05
CA LYS A 144 -3.08 18.37 -19.35
C LYS A 144 -3.90 18.19 -18.07
N GLN A 145 -4.96 17.39 -18.11
CA GLN A 145 -5.77 17.07 -16.93
C GLN A 145 -4.95 16.40 -15.83
N ILE A 146 -4.06 15.45 -16.13
CA ILE A 146 -3.15 14.83 -15.15
C ILE A 146 -2.25 15.89 -14.50
N VAL A 147 -1.70 16.81 -15.31
CA VAL A 147 -0.87 17.91 -14.78
C VAL A 147 -1.68 18.84 -13.88
N ASP A 148 -2.92 19.15 -14.25
CA ASP A 148 -3.79 20.02 -13.45
C ASP A 148 -4.24 19.35 -12.15
N VAL A 149 -4.57 18.04 -12.18
CA VAL A 149 -4.84 17.23 -10.99
C VAL A 149 -3.61 17.21 -10.08
N THR A 150 -2.43 16.97 -10.65
CA THR A 150 -1.17 16.96 -9.90
C THR A 150 -0.94 18.30 -9.19
N LYS A 151 -1.06 19.43 -9.91
CA LYS A 151 -0.88 20.77 -9.34
C LYS A 151 -1.89 21.10 -8.24
N ARG A 152 -3.15 20.71 -8.42
CA ARG A 152 -4.23 20.93 -7.45
C ARG A 152 -3.98 20.24 -6.11
N HIS A 153 -3.35 19.07 -6.13
CA HIS A 153 -3.14 18.24 -4.95
C HIS A 153 -1.71 18.27 -4.39
N LEU A 154 -0.82 19.12 -4.93
CA LEU A 154 0.59 19.23 -4.48
C LEU A 154 0.74 19.37 -2.95
N VAL A 155 -0.20 20.05 -2.29
CA VAL A 155 -0.18 20.26 -0.83
C VAL A 155 -0.28 18.93 -0.06
N LEU A 156 -0.91 17.91 -0.63
CA LEU A 156 -1.06 16.59 0.00
C LEU A 156 0.14 15.67 -0.25
N PHE A 157 0.95 15.94 -1.27
CA PHE A 157 2.04 15.06 -1.69
C PHE A 157 3.09 14.76 -0.61
N PRO A 158 3.54 15.73 0.21
CA PRO A 158 4.47 15.42 1.29
C PRO A 158 3.91 14.35 2.24
N GLY A 159 2.62 14.46 2.62
CA GLY A 159 1.97 13.48 3.48
C GLY A 159 1.84 12.11 2.83
N ILE A 160 1.51 12.05 1.53
CA ILE A 160 1.37 10.79 0.78
C ILE A 160 2.74 10.10 0.63
N LEU A 161 3.78 10.84 0.26
CA LEU A 161 5.13 10.33 0.09
C LEU A 161 5.70 9.81 1.41
N LEU A 162 5.58 10.60 2.48
CA LEU A 162 6.05 10.22 3.81
C LEU A 162 5.31 8.97 4.34
N GLN A 163 4.01 8.85 4.08
CA GLN A 163 3.24 7.67 4.49
C GLN A 163 3.76 6.39 3.82
N GLY A 164 4.03 6.44 2.51
CA GLY A 164 4.64 5.33 1.80
C GLY A 164 6.04 4.99 2.33
N ALA A 165 6.87 6.00 2.60
CA ALA A 165 8.23 5.82 3.11
C ALA A 165 8.26 5.25 4.54
N ALA A 166 7.39 5.72 5.42
CA ALA A 166 7.37 5.33 6.82
C ALA A 166 7.14 3.82 7.02
N ILE A 167 6.16 3.29 6.31
CA ILE A 167 5.77 1.87 6.41
C ILE A 167 6.83 0.99 5.76
N SER A 168 7.25 1.35 4.55
CA SER A 168 8.15 0.52 3.76
C SER A 168 9.58 0.47 4.30
N ALA A 169 10.03 1.49 5.04
CA ALA A 169 11.37 1.55 5.62
C ALA A 169 11.70 0.35 6.52
N LEU A 170 10.71 -0.16 7.25
CA LEU A 170 10.89 -1.27 8.20
C LEU A 170 10.83 -2.65 7.54
N VAL A 171 10.19 -2.78 6.37
CA VAL A 171 9.94 -4.09 5.72
C VAL A 171 11.21 -4.94 5.59
N PRO A 172 12.36 -4.46 5.04
CA PRO A 172 13.57 -5.27 4.92
C PRO A 172 14.32 -5.45 6.24
N ILE A 173 14.03 -4.64 7.25
CA ILE A 173 14.74 -4.63 8.53
C ILE A 173 14.09 -5.57 9.55
N LEU A 174 12.78 -5.69 9.55
CA LEU A 174 12.03 -6.48 10.53
C LEU A 174 12.54 -7.92 10.72
N PRO A 175 12.79 -8.73 9.67
CA PRO A 175 13.29 -10.09 9.84
C PRO A 175 14.69 -10.12 10.49
N LYS A 176 15.57 -9.19 10.10
CA LYS A 176 16.92 -9.07 10.68
C LYS A 176 16.87 -8.62 12.13
N TYR A 177 15.97 -7.71 12.45
CA TYR A 177 15.76 -7.22 13.81
C TYR A 177 15.27 -8.35 14.71
N ALA A 178 14.27 -9.10 14.29
CA ALA A 178 13.73 -10.25 15.02
C ALA A 178 14.81 -11.29 15.34
N THR A 179 15.65 -11.65 14.37
CA THR A 179 16.66 -12.70 14.54
C THR A 179 17.92 -12.21 15.26
N LYS A 180 18.37 -10.98 15.01
CA LYS A 180 19.66 -10.48 15.55
C LYS A 180 19.51 -9.71 16.87
N VAL A 181 18.42 -8.95 17.07
CA VAL A 181 18.23 -8.10 18.27
C VAL A 181 17.34 -8.82 19.27
N ILE A 182 16.16 -9.24 18.88
CA ILE A 182 15.23 -9.95 19.76
C ILE A 182 15.69 -11.41 19.99
N LYS A 183 16.46 -11.99 19.03
CA LYS A 183 17.01 -13.36 19.04
C LYS A 183 15.92 -14.43 19.04
N VAL A 184 14.84 -14.20 18.32
CA VAL A 184 13.73 -15.13 18.19
C VAL A 184 13.90 -16.05 16.99
N SER A 185 13.24 -17.21 17.06
CA SER A 185 13.13 -18.14 15.93
C SER A 185 12.24 -17.59 14.82
N THR A 186 12.38 -18.17 13.61
CA THR A 186 11.50 -17.82 12.47
C THR A 186 10.02 -18.08 12.82
N VAL A 187 9.73 -19.10 13.62
CA VAL A 187 8.36 -19.43 14.03
C VAL A 187 7.78 -18.32 14.93
N GLU A 188 8.51 -17.91 15.96
CA GLU A 188 8.08 -16.83 16.87
C GLU A 188 7.89 -15.49 16.13
N TYR A 189 8.78 -15.17 15.17
CA TYR A 189 8.62 -14.03 14.30
C TYR A 189 7.36 -14.13 13.43
N THR A 190 7.10 -15.32 12.87
CA THR A 190 5.88 -15.55 12.06
C THR A 190 4.62 -15.38 12.92
N ILE A 191 4.63 -15.86 14.17
CA ILE A 191 3.51 -15.65 15.11
C ILE A 191 3.29 -14.14 15.35
N ALA A 192 4.37 -13.36 15.54
CA ALA A 192 4.25 -11.91 15.70
C ALA A 192 3.56 -11.23 14.51
N ILE A 193 3.93 -11.62 13.28
CA ILE A 193 3.29 -11.12 12.04
C ILE A 193 1.82 -11.52 11.96
N ILE A 194 1.48 -12.78 12.33
CA ILE A 194 0.10 -13.27 12.33
C ILE A 194 -0.74 -12.50 13.36
N ILE A 195 -0.23 -12.28 14.57
CA ILE A 195 -0.94 -11.52 15.62
C ILE A 195 -1.20 -10.09 15.16
N GLY A 196 -0.19 -9.41 14.61
CA GLY A 196 -0.36 -8.08 14.03
C GLY A 196 -1.36 -8.07 12.86
N GLY A 197 -1.28 -9.07 11.99
CA GLY A 197 -2.22 -9.27 10.88
C GLY A 197 -3.66 -9.46 11.33
N ILE A 198 -3.90 -10.24 12.39
CA ILE A 198 -5.23 -10.44 12.98
C ILE A 198 -5.76 -9.11 13.54
N GLY A 199 -4.95 -8.37 14.29
CA GLY A 199 -5.34 -7.04 14.79
C GLY A 199 -5.71 -6.08 13.66
N CYS A 200 -4.90 -6.06 12.61
CA CYS A 200 -5.14 -5.25 11.42
C CYS A 200 -6.44 -5.65 10.69
N ALA A 201 -6.63 -6.94 10.45
CA ALA A 201 -7.85 -7.49 9.83
C ALA A 201 -9.11 -7.15 10.64
N PHE A 202 -9.05 -7.34 11.96
CA PHE A 202 -10.15 -6.99 12.86
C PHE A 202 -10.53 -5.51 12.73
N SER A 203 -9.55 -4.61 12.77
CA SER A 203 -9.81 -3.18 12.63
C SER A 203 -10.36 -2.81 11.24
N MET A 204 -9.83 -3.38 10.18
CA MET A 204 -10.30 -3.14 8.81
C MET A 204 -11.75 -3.58 8.60
N LEU A 205 -12.14 -4.71 9.19
CA LEU A 205 -13.50 -5.25 9.02
C LEU A 205 -14.54 -4.62 9.94
N PHE A 206 -14.16 -4.33 11.19
CA PHE A 206 -15.14 -3.95 12.22
C PHE A 206 -15.02 -2.49 12.66
N LEU A 207 -13.82 -1.92 12.73
CA LEU A 207 -13.62 -0.56 13.23
C LEU A 207 -13.67 0.50 12.12
N SER A 208 -13.35 0.16 10.89
CA SER A 208 -13.37 1.12 9.77
C SER A 208 -14.72 1.76 9.53
N LYS A 209 -15.83 1.05 9.79
CA LYS A 209 -17.19 1.59 9.73
C LYS A 209 -17.48 2.73 10.71
N ILE A 210 -16.68 2.86 11.78
CA ILE A 210 -16.82 3.95 12.74
C ILE A 210 -16.52 5.30 12.07
N ILE A 211 -15.68 5.30 11.03
CA ILE A 211 -15.32 6.48 10.25
C ILE A 211 -16.56 7.06 9.56
N ASP A 212 -17.43 6.21 9.03
CA ASP A 212 -18.64 6.62 8.29
C ASP A 212 -19.73 7.18 9.21
N ASN A 213 -19.83 6.64 10.42
CA ASN A 213 -20.88 7.00 11.39
C ASN A 213 -20.57 8.27 12.17
N ASN A 214 -19.40 8.88 11.98
CA ASN A 214 -18.94 10.01 12.76
C ASN A 214 -18.62 11.24 11.91
N SER A 215 -18.46 12.38 12.59
CA SER A 215 -18.12 13.65 11.92
C SER A 215 -16.74 13.63 11.27
N ARG A 216 -16.52 14.52 10.28
CA ARG A 216 -15.18 14.75 9.72
C ARG A 216 -14.12 15.10 10.78
N GLY A 217 -14.54 15.77 11.85
CA GLY A 217 -13.64 16.08 12.97
C GLY A 217 -13.14 14.84 13.70
N PHE A 218 -13.98 13.83 13.84
CA PHE A 218 -13.60 12.55 14.42
C PHE A 218 -12.61 11.79 13.53
N MET A 219 -12.83 11.78 12.22
CA MET A 219 -11.88 11.20 11.26
C MET A 219 -10.52 11.88 11.37
N TYR A 220 -10.46 13.22 11.49
CA TYR A 220 -9.21 13.95 11.68
C TYR A 220 -8.51 13.57 13.00
N THR A 221 -9.28 13.32 14.06
CA THR A 221 -8.75 12.85 15.35
C THR A 221 -8.14 11.46 15.22
N ILE A 222 -8.79 10.55 14.48
CA ILE A 222 -8.23 9.20 14.19
C ILE A 222 -6.93 9.31 13.42
N ILE A 223 -6.85 10.16 12.39
CA ILE A 223 -5.64 10.30 11.57
C ILE A 223 -4.50 10.91 12.40
N PHE A 224 -4.74 12.03 13.06
CA PHE A 224 -3.72 12.72 13.87
C PHE A 224 -3.27 11.87 15.07
N GLY A 225 -4.21 11.40 15.88
CA GLY A 225 -3.94 10.56 17.05
C GLY A 225 -3.38 9.20 16.67
N GLY A 226 -3.85 8.65 15.55
CA GLY A 226 -3.36 7.40 14.99
C GLY A 226 -1.89 7.47 14.59
N PHE A 227 -1.45 8.53 13.92
CA PHE A 227 -0.03 8.71 13.59
C PHE A 227 0.83 8.90 14.84
N ILE A 228 0.36 9.64 15.85
CA ILE A 228 1.08 9.78 17.14
C ILE A 228 1.22 8.42 17.83
N LEU A 229 0.10 7.69 17.98
CA LEU A 229 0.10 6.41 18.66
C LEU A 229 0.96 5.38 17.91
N TYR A 230 0.89 5.39 16.58
CA TYR A 230 1.72 4.53 15.74
C TYR A 230 3.22 4.85 15.92
N THR A 231 3.59 6.15 16.00
CA THR A 231 4.94 6.59 16.34
C THR A 231 5.41 5.99 17.66
N LEU A 232 4.59 6.09 18.71
CA LEU A 232 4.91 5.57 20.05
C LEU A 232 5.06 4.04 20.03
N LEU A 233 4.19 3.33 19.31
CA LEU A 233 4.23 1.87 19.19
C LEU A 233 5.50 1.39 18.45
N ILE A 234 5.87 2.05 17.35
CA ILE A 234 7.11 1.75 16.60
C ILE A 234 8.34 2.04 17.44
N PHE A 235 8.34 3.18 18.15
CA PHE A 235 9.42 3.51 19.06
C PHE A 235 9.52 2.48 20.22
N ALA A 236 8.40 2.13 20.85
CA ALA A 236 8.37 1.10 21.90
C ALA A 236 8.87 -0.25 21.40
N LEU A 237 8.46 -0.66 20.16
CA LEU A 237 8.93 -1.91 19.56
C LEU A 237 10.45 -1.96 19.45
N SER A 238 11.12 -0.83 19.16
CA SER A 238 12.58 -0.75 19.05
C SER A 238 13.32 -0.98 20.37
N LEU A 239 12.64 -0.86 21.50
CA LEU A 239 13.22 -1.02 22.85
C LEU A 239 13.00 -2.44 23.43
N LEU A 240 12.17 -3.24 22.80
CA LEU A 240 11.78 -4.54 23.32
C LEU A 240 12.74 -5.64 22.89
N THR A 241 13.03 -6.53 23.87
CA THR A 241 13.74 -7.79 23.67
C THR A 241 12.91 -9.01 24.04
N ASN A 242 11.81 -8.80 24.80
CA ASN A 242 10.91 -9.87 25.22
C ASN A 242 9.86 -10.14 24.13
N ILE A 243 9.82 -11.36 23.60
CA ILE A 243 8.94 -11.76 22.52
C ILE A 243 7.45 -11.62 22.85
N TYR A 244 7.03 -11.89 24.08
CA TYR A 244 5.63 -11.76 24.49
C TYR A 244 5.16 -10.31 24.44
N LEU A 245 6.01 -9.37 24.84
CA LEU A 245 5.73 -7.94 24.71
C LEU A 245 5.72 -7.49 23.25
N VAL A 246 6.59 -8.07 22.41
CA VAL A 246 6.58 -7.84 20.94
C VAL A 246 5.26 -8.30 20.34
N TRP A 247 4.70 -9.42 20.75
CA TRP A 247 3.39 -9.90 20.28
C TRP A 247 2.27 -8.94 20.69
N VAL A 248 2.28 -8.47 21.96
CA VAL A 248 1.29 -7.50 22.45
C VAL A 248 1.37 -6.19 21.67
N ILE A 249 2.58 -5.62 21.50
CA ILE A 249 2.76 -4.39 20.73
C ILE A 249 2.44 -4.63 19.25
N GLY A 250 2.80 -5.79 18.69
CA GLY A 250 2.44 -6.17 17.33
C GLY A 250 0.93 -6.18 17.09
N LEU A 251 0.15 -6.69 18.07
CA LEU A 251 -1.31 -6.61 18.02
C LEU A 251 -1.81 -5.16 17.96
N PHE A 252 -1.30 -4.28 18.85
CA PHE A 252 -1.69 -2.86 18.87
C PHE A 252 -1.25 -2.11 17.61
N ILE A 253 -0.06 -2.40 17.06
CA ILE A 253 0.39 -1.86 15.77
C ILE A 253 -0.60 -2.27 14.67
N GLY A 254 -1.00 -3.55 14.64
CA GLY A 254 -1.98 -4.05 13.68
C GLY A 254 -3.34 -3.36 13.83
N LEU A 255 -3.88 -3.30 15.06
CA LEU A 255 -5.15 -2.61 15.33
C LEU A 255 -5.14 -1.16 14.87
N MET A 256 -4.08 -0.43 15.20
CA MET A 256 -3.93 0.98 14.81
C MET A 256 -3.78 1.15 13.30
N TYR A 257 -2.98 0.33 12.66
CA TYR A 257 -2.81 0.39 11.20
C TYR A 257 -4.12 0.07 10.46
N GLY A 258 -4.86 -0.92 10.96
CA GLY A 258 -6.12 -1.35 10.37
C GLY A 258 -7.24 -0.33 10.43
N ILE A 259 -7.23 0.64 11.34
CA ILE A 259 -8.17 1.77 11.35
C ILE A 259 -7.60 3.01 10.68
N LEU A 260 -6.30 3.27 10.88
CA LEU A 260 -5.62 4.47 10.37
C LEU A 260 -5.59 4.49 8.84
N LEU A 261 -5.30 3.35 8.20
CA LEU A 261 -5.17 3.26 6.75
C LEU A 261 -6.50 3.53 6.02
N PRO A 262 -7.64 2.91 6.36
CA PRO A 262 -8.93 3.27 5.79
C PRO A 262 -9.34 4.72 6.09
N ALA A 263 -9.09 5.23 7.30
CA ALA A 263 -9.40 6.62 7.67
C ALA A 263 -8.63 7.61 6.81
N TRP A 264 -7.34 7.39 6.64
CA TRP A 264 -6.47 8.23 5.82
C TRP A 264 -6.90 8.20 4.34
N ASN A 265 -7.20 7.02 3.79
CA ASN A 265 -7.67 6.91 2.41
C ASN A 265 -9.08 7.50 2.22
N THR A 266 -9.97 7.39 3.21
CA THR A 266 -11.27 8.08 3.21
C THR A 266 -11.09 9.60 3.19
N PHE A 267 -10.14 10.12 3.96
CA PHE A 267 -9.76 11.53 3.93
C PHE A 267 -9.23 11.94 2.54
N MET A 268 -8.34 11.16 1.94
CA MET A 268 -7.82 11.41 0.60
C MET A 268 -8.94 11.42 -0.45
N ALA A 269 -9.83 10.42 -0.42
CA ALA A 269 -11.01 10.33 -1.29
C ALA A 269 -11.93 11.55 -1.18
N GLY A 270 -12.01 12.17 0.01
CA GLY A 270 -12.76 13.41 0.23
C GLY A 270 -12.23 14.66 -0.48
N HIS A 271 -11.02 14.59 -1.07
CA HIS A 271 -10.39 15.65 -1.86
C HIS A 271 -10.47 15.39 -3.36
N ILE A 272 -11.02 14.25 -3.76
CA ILE A 272 -11.08 13.84 -5.17
C ILE A 272 -12.41 14.27 -5.77
N ASN A 273 -12.35 14.87 -6.96
CA ASN A 273 -13.53 15.13 -7.76
C ASN A 273 -14.09 13.79 -8.30
N PRO A 274 -15.39 13.49 -8.15
CA PRO A 274 -16.01 12.27 -8.66
C PRO A 274 -15.76 11.99 -10.15
N GLU A 275 -15.59 13.02 -10.97
CA GLU A 275 -15.32 12.88 -12.41
C GLU A 275 -13.85 12.55 -12.73
N GLU A 276 -12.93 12.72 -11.78
CA GLU A 276 -11.49 12.58 -11.95
C GLU A 276 -10.90 11.51 -11.00
N GLN A 277 -11.72 10.56 -10.55
CA GLN A 277 -11.30 9.61 -9.51
C GLN A 277 -10.10 8.76 -9.94
N GLU A 278 -10.15 8.18 -11.14
CA GLU A 278 -9.12 7.28 -11.63
C GLU A 278 -7.78 8.00 -11.81
N GLU A 279 -7.79 9.21 -12.37
CA GLU A 279 -6.57 10.01 -12.55
C GLU A 279 -5.98 10.44 -11.21
N THR A 280 -6.85 10.90 -10.29
CA THR A 280 -6.39 11.39 -8.99
C THR A 280 -5.84 10.26 -8.14
N TRP A 281 -6.50 9.11 -8.10
CA TRP A 281 -5.97 7.92 -7.42
C TRP A 281 -4.68 7.42 -8.07
N GLY A 282 -4.58 7.48 -9.39
CA GLY A 282 -3.34 7.18 -10.11
C GLY A 282 -2.18 8.07 -9.65
N VAL A 283 -2.39 9.38 -9.59
CA VAL A 283 -1.39 10.34 -9.10
C VAL A 283 -1.03 10.08 -7.63
N PHE A 284 -2.02 9.85 -6.75
CA PHE A 284 -1.77 9.59 -5.33
C PHE A 284 -0.98 8.30 -5.12
N ASN A 285 -1.36 7.21 -5.78
CA ASN A 285 -0.66 5.94 -5.71
C ASN A 285 0.76 6.04 -6.26
N SER A 286 0.97 6.85 -7.30
CA SER A 286 2.30 7.11 -7.84
C SER A 286 3.19 7.78 -6.80
N VAL A 287 2.73 8.87 -6.17
CA VAL A 287 3.49 9.57 -5.12
C VAL A 287 3.76 8.66 -3.92
N GLN A 288 2.77 7.88 -3.48
CA GLN A 288 2.94 6.89 -2.41
C GLN A 288 3.95 5.81 -2.78
N GLY A 289 3.90 5.30 -4.02
CA GLY A 289 4.83 4.32 -4.55
C GLY A 289 6.27 4.80 -4.56
N PHE A 290 6.52 6.06 -4.92
CA PHE A 290 7.85 6.68 -4.78
C PHE A 290 8.30 6.74 -3.32
N GLY A 291 7.41 7.09 -2.39
CA GLY A 291 7.69 6.99 -0.96
C GLY A 291 8.07 5.58 -0.53
N SER A 292 7.30 4.59 -0.99
CA SER A 292 7.55 3.17 -0.69
C SER A 292 8.86 2.63 -1.27
N MET A 293 9.40 3.25 -2.30
CA MET A 293 10.74 2.97 -2.84
C MET A 293 11.83 3.62 -1.98
N ILE A 294 11.64 4.88 -1.59
CA ILE A 294 12.63 5.65 -0.83
C ILE A 294 12.81 5.08 0.58
N GLY A 295 11.72 4.65 1.22
CA GLY A 295 11.74 4.12 2.59
C GLY A 295 12.77 3.02 2.82
N PRO A 296 12.73 1.89 2.10
CA PRO A 296 13.69 0.80 2.24
C PRO A 296 15.13 1.20 1.92
N LEU A 297 15.31 2.08 0.93
CA LEU A 297 16.64 2.58 0.55
C LEU A 297 17.27 3.37 1.71
N VAL A 298 16.56 4.36 2.23
CA VAL A 298 17.05 5.19 3.34
C VAL A 298 17.17 4.37 4.63
N GLY A 299 16.18 3.53 4.95
CA GLY A 299 16.24 2.65 6.12
C GLY A 299 17.42 1.67 6.06
N GLY A 300 17.69 1.10 4.88
CA GLY A 300 18.85 0.23 4.65
C GLY A 300 20.17 0.97 4.79
N LEU A 301 20.29 2.18 4.22
CA LEU A 301 21.48 3.03 4.36
C LEU A 301 21.74 3.42 5.82
N ILE A 302 20.71 3.83 6.55
CA ILE A 302 20.83 4.16 7.99
C ILE A 302 21.40 2.96 8.76
N THR A 303 20.83 1.76 8.55
CA THR A 303 21.34 0.55 9.19
C THR A 303 22.79 0.27 8.82
N GLN A 304 23.15 0.43 7.55
CA GLN A 304 24.52 0.15 7.05
C GLN A 304 25.53 1.13 7.63
N PHE A 305 25.25 2.44 7.62
CA PHE A 305 26.18 3.44 8.12
C PHE A 305 26.30 3.46 9.64
N THR A 306 25.23 3.15 10.36
CA THR A 306 25.24 3.17 11.83
C THR A 306 25.55 1.82 12.46
N ASN A 307 25.55 0.73 11.68
CA ASN A 307 25.64 -0.64 12.16
C ASN A 307 24.61 -0.99 13.27
N ASN A 308 23.49 -0.25 13.29
CA ASN A 308 22.45 -0.41 14.31
C ASN A 308 21.05 -0.46 13.66
N LEU A 309 20.38 -1.60 13.83
CA LEU A 309 19.03 -1.83 13.30
C LEU A 309 17.98 -0.92 13.94
N ASN A 310 18.16 -0.54 15.22
CA ASN A 310 17.21 0.32 15.94
C ASN A 310 17.07 1.71 15.29
N ASN A 311 18.14 2.21 14.66
CA ASN A 311 18.10 3.52 14.03
C ASN A 311 17.11 3.62 12.88
N THR A 312 16.81 2.50 12.19
CA THR A 312 15.76 2.49 11.18
C THR A 312 14.35 2.55 11.80
N PHE A 313 14.16 1.98 13.01
CA PHE A 313 12.90 2.18 13.75
C PHE A 313 12.72 3.63 14.18
N TYR A 314 13.79 4.26 14.68
CA TYR A 314 13.75 5.69 15.03
C TYR A 314 13.46 6.56 13.82
N PHE A 315 14.06 6.26 12.68
CA PHE A 315 13.79 6.94 11.41
C PHE A 315 12.31 6.80 11.00
N SER A 316 11.76 5.57 11.03
CA SER A 316 10.34 5.34 10.71
C SER A 316 9.42 6.07 11.70
N ALA A 317 9.72 6.01 13.01
CA ALA A 317 8.96 6.72 14.03
C ALA A 317 9.00 8.25 13.81
N MET A 318 10.15 8.82 13.43
CA MET A 318 10.28 10.25 13.10
C MET A 318 9.45 10.64 11.89
N ILE A 319 9.36 9.77 10.86
CA ILE A 319 8.50 10.02 9.70
C ILE A 319 7.02 10.01 10.14
N PHE A 320 6.59 9.05 10.96
CA PHE A 320 5.21 9.01 11.47
C PHE A 320 4.89 10.22 12.34
N LEU A 321 5.84 10.69 13.15
CA LEU A 321 5.68 11.95 13.90
C LEU A 321 5.55 13.16 12.96
N SER A 322 6.36 13.21 11.91
CA SER A 322 6.27 14.26 10.89
C SER A 322 4.92 14.25 10.17
N LEU A 323 4.34 13.06 9.92
CA LEU A 323 2.99 12.90 9.40
C LEU A 323 1.93 13.43 10.38
N ALA A 324 2.06 13.13 11.67
CA ALA A 324 1.17 13.68 12.68
C ALA A 324 1.19 15.22 12.69
N VAL A 325 2.39 15.82 12.68
CA VAL A 325 2.56 17.28 12.61
C VAL A 325 1.97 17.85 11.31
N PHE A 326 2.26 17.24 10.17
CA PHE A 326 1.77 17.68 8.86
C PHE A 326 0.24 17.67 8.81
N TYR A 327 -0.40 16.56 9.18
CA TYR A 327 -1.87 16.48 9.16
C TYR A 327 -2.51 17.31 10.27
N GLY A 328 -1.88 17.42 11.44
CA GLY A 328 -2.32 18.32 12.50
C GLY A 328 -2.40 19.77 12.03
N TYR A 329 -1.33 20.26 11.42
CA TYR A 329 -1.29 21.59 10.82
C TYR A 329 -2.33 21.77 9.70
N TYR A 330 -2.41 20.78 8.80
CA TYR A 330 -3.38 20.80 7.69
C TYR A 330 -4.83 20.90 8.20
N PHE A 331 -5.18 20.15 9.25
CA PHE A 331 -6.54 20.15 9.82
C PHE A 331 -6.88 21.47 10.52
N ILE A 332 -5.93 22.08 11.24
CA ILE A 332 -6.11 23.38 11.86
C ILE A 332 -6.30 24.46 10.80
N SER A 333 -5.44 24.51 9.80
CA SER A 333 -5.49 25.48 8.70
C SER A 333 -6.80 25.38 7.90
N SER A 334 -7.28 24.16 7.64
CA SER A 334 -8.52 23.95 6.90
C SER A 334 -9.79 24.34 7.70
N ARG A 335 -9.74 24.28 9.04
CA ARG A 335 -10.83 24.78 9.90
C ARG A 335 -10.92 26.30 9.90
N GLN A 336 -9.78 26.99 9.86
CA GLN A 336 -9.75 28.45 9.85
C GLN A 336 -10.27 29.05 8.55
N LYS A 337 -10.08 28.40 7.41
CA LYS A 337 -10.59 28.84 6.10
C LYS A 337 -12.11 28.64 5.93
N ARG A 338 -12.76 27.91 6.83
CA ARG A 338 -14.22 27.65 6.79
C ARG A 338 -15.02 28.53 7.76
N LYS A 339 -14.35 29.28 8.62
CA LYS A 339 -14.93 30.35 9.45
C LYS A 339 -14.78 31.69 8.71
#